data_3119d62000e74d7b082c47b9f8954630
#
_entry.id   3119d62000e74d7b082c47b9f8954630
#
_cell.length_a   1.000
_cell.length_b   1.000
_cell.length_c   1.000
_cell.angle_alpha   90.00
_cell.angle_beta   90.00
_cell.angle_gamma   90.00
#
_symmetry.space_group_name_H-M   'P 1'
#
loop_
_entity.id
_entity.type
_entity.pdbx_description
1 polymer ?
#
loop_
_entity_poly.entity_id
_entity_poly.type
_entity_poly.pdbx_seq_one_letter_code
_entity_poly.pdbx_strand_id
1 'polypeptide(L)'
;MRQINSQTKIIATLGPATSTKIVISELIGSGVDVFRLNFSHSSKEEYLRIINLIKELNLELETNVAILADLQGPKLRVGEIENNLIHLEEGDVITFVTEKCIGRKDHIYMSYQEFPKDVNIGEAILIDDGKIKLEVTETNKKDTVRAKVIYGGPLSSNKGVNLPNTKVSLPCLTAEDISNAVFALEHGV
;
A
#
# COMPACT_ATOMS: atom_id res chain seq x y z
N MET A 1 11.08 4.91 -32.76
CA MET A 1 11.41 3.47 -32.87
C MET A 1 11.76 2.96 -31.49
N ARG A 2 10.99 2.03 -30.93
CA ARG A 2 11.28 1.37 -29.66
C ARG A 2 12.57 0.57 -29.80
N GLN A 3 13.58 0.77 -28.94
CA GLN A 3 14.76 -0.11 -28.93
C GLN A 3 14.33 -1.49 -28.42
N ILE A 4 14.29 -2.46 -29.34
CA ILE A 4 13.78 -3.82 -29.11
C ILE A 4 14.68 -4.67 -28.19
N ASN A 5 15.80 -4.14 -27.72
CA ASN A 5 16.85 -4.92 -27.04
C ASN A 5 17.02 -4.69 -25.54
N SER A 6 16.11 -3.98 -24.86
CA SER A 6 16.20 -3.87 -23.41
C SER A 6 15.71 -5.15 -22.74
N GLN A 7 16.58 -5.84 -21.99
CA GLN A 7 16.21 -6.99 -21.17
C GLN A 7 15.54 -6.57 -19.86
N THR A 8 15.71 -5.30 -19.46
CA THR A 8 15.05 -4.73 -18.28
C THR A 8 13.67 -4.22 -18.66
N LYS A 9 12.64 -4.66 -17.92
CA LYS A 9 11.26 -4.18 -18.09
C LYS A 9 11.00 -2.99 -17.19
N ILE A 10 10.39 -1.95 -17.76
CA ILE A 10 10.05 -0.71 -17.04
C ILE A 10 8.57 -0.72 -16.72
N ILE A 11 8.24 -0.65 -15.43
CA ILE A 11 6.87 -0.47 -14.92
C ILE A 11 6.73 0.99 -14.48
N ALA A 12 5.81 1.72 -15.09
CA ALA A 12 5.50 3.10 -14.73
C ALA A 12 4.12 3.18 -14.07
N THR A 13 4.06 3.77 -12.87
CA THR A 13 2.78 4.02 -12.21
C THR A 13 2.18 5.32 -12.76
N LEU A 14 0.93 5.23 -13.25
CA LEU A 14 0.19 6.41 -13.68
C LEU A 14 -0.50 7.08 -12.47
N GLY A 15 -0.50 8.39 -12.51
CA GLY A 15 -1.15 9.27 -11.54
C GLY A 15 -1.68 10.54 -12.21
N PRO A 16 -2.25 11.48 -11.45
CA PRO A 16 -2.89 12.68 -12.03
C PRO A 16 -2.02 13.48 -12.98
N ALA A 17 -0.72 13.57 -12.72
CA ALA A 17 0.23 14.29 -13.56
C ALA A 17 0.64 13.56 -14.85
N THR A 18 0.37 12.25 -14.95
CA THR A 18 0.86 11.38 -16.03
C THR A 18 -0.24 10.69 -16.83
N SER A 19 -1.52 10.96 -16.54
CA SER A 19 -2.68 10.29 -17.16
C SER A 19 -3.24 11.02 -18.40
N THR A 20 -2.44 11.84 -19.08
CA THR A 20 -2.82 12.49 -20.35
C THR A 20 -2.30 11.70 -21.54
N LYS A 21 -2.99 11.80 -22.71
CA LYS A 21 -2.60 11.13 -23.96
C LYS A 21 -1.16 11.44 -24.36
N ILE A 22 -0.74 12.71 -24.23
CA ILE A 22 0.60 13.16 -24.60
C ILE A 22 1.65 12.47 -23.73
N VAL A 23 1.50 12.52 -22.41
CA VAL A 23 2.49 11.97 -21.48
C VAL A 23 2.55 10.44 -21.58
N ILE A 24 1.41 9.76 -21.71
CA ILE A 24 1.40 8.29 -21.89
C ILE A 24 2.10 7.91 -23.20
N SER A 25 1.86 8.63 -24.31
CA SER A 25 2.55 8.42 -25.58
C SER A 25 4.07 8.61 -25.46
N GLU A 26 4.53 9.66 -24.77
CA GLU A 26 5.94 9.91 -24.52
C GLU A 26 6.59 8.82 -23.67
N LEU A 27 5.87 8.32 -22.64
CA LEU A 27 6.33 7.21 -21.80
C LEU A 27 6.45 5.90 -22.59
N ILE A 28 5.50 5.62 -23.49
CA ILE A 28 5.58 4.47 -24.42
C ILE A 28 6.82 4.62 -25.31
N GLY A 29 7.00 5.78 -25.92
CA GLY A 29 8.15 6.09 -26.77
C GLY A 29 9.49 5.99 -26.03
N SER A 30 9.51 6.29 -24.73
CA SER A 30 10.68 6.17 -23.85
C SER A 30 10.98 4.75 -23.40
N GLY A 31 10.11 3.77 -23.73
CA GLY A 31 10.37 2.36 -23.49
C GLY A 31 9.68 1.75 -22.27
N VAL A 32 8.61 2.38 -21.76
CA VAL A 32 7.77 1.76 -20.72
C VAL A 32 7.12 0.50 -21.29
N ASP A 33 7.19 -0.59 -20.55
CA ASP A 33 6.63 -1.91 -20.91
C ASP A 33 5.26 -2.15 -20.23
N VAL A 34 5.05 -1.61 -19.03
CA VAL A 34 3.84 -1.84 -18.24
C VAL A 34 3.41 -0.54 -17.56
N PHE A 35 2.15 -0.20 -17.67
CA PHE A 35 1.53 0.84 -16.84
C PHE A 35 0.84 0.21 -15.64
N ARG A 36 1.24 0.62 -14.44
CA ARG A 36 0.60 0.23 -13.18
C ARG A 36 -0.47 1.24 -12.81
N LEU A 37 -1.69 0.77 -12.62
CA LEU A 37 -2.83 1.52 -12.08
C LEU A 37 -3.06 1.11 -10.63
N ASN A 38 -2.86 2.06 -9.69
CA ASN A 38 -3.08 1.81 -8.27
C ASN A 38 -4.56 1.99 -7.93
N PHE A 39 -5.29 0.88 -7.76
CA PHE A 39 -6.74 0.86 -7.48
C PHE A 39 -7.13 1.36 -6.07
N SER A 40 -6.22 2.00 -5.36
CA SER A 40 -6.49 2.59 -4.04
C SER A 40 -6.95 4.05 -4.06
N HIS A 41 -6.81 4.77 -5.19
CA HIS A 41 -6.80 6.24 -5.16
C HIS A 41 -7.65 6.92 -6.22
N SER A 42 -8.36 6.19 -7.07
CA SER A 42 -9.16 6.77 -8.15
C SER A 42 -10.51 6.09 -8.32
N SER A 43 -11.39 6.65 -9.14
CA SER A 43 -12.68 6.05 -9.46
C SER A 43 -12.59 5.05 -10.62
N LYS A 44 -13.58 4.15 -10.74
CA LYS A 44 -13.67 3.19 -11.85
C LYS A 44 -13.78 3.90 -13.20
N GLU A 45 -14.47 5.03 -13.26
CA GLU A 45 -14.61 5.85 -14.46
C GLU A 45 -13.25 6.37 -14.94
N GLU A 46 -12.42 6.83 -14.02
CA GLU A 46 -11.08 7.32 -14.36
C GLU A 46 -10.16 6.17 -14.78
N TYR A 47 -10.22 5.02 -14.11
CA TYR A 47 -9.47 3.84 -14.56
C TYR A 47 -9.90 3.40 -15.95
N LEU A 48 -11.20 3.37 -16.24
CA LEU A 48 -11.71 3.02 -17.56
C LEU A 48 -11.21 3.98 -18.64
N ARG A 49 -11.21 5.29 -18.35
CA ARG A 49 -10.67 6.32 -19.24
C ARG A 49 -9.21 6.05 -19.57
N ILE A 50 -8.38 5.77 -18.56
CA ILE A 50 -6.95 5.50 -18.73
C ILE A 50 -6.72 4.20 -19.48
N ILE A 51 -7.43 3.13 -19.14
CA ILE A 51 -7.35 1.82 -19.83
C ILE A 51 -7.66 1.99 -21.32
N ASN A 52 -8.74 2.67 -21.66
CA ASN A 52 -9.12 2.90 -23.05
C ASN A 52 -8.07 3.74 -23.80
N LEU A 53 -7.51 4.75 -23.13
CA LEU A 53 -6.46 5.59 -23.69
C LEU A 53 -5.16 4.80 -23.98
N ILE A 54 -4.77 3.91 -23.11
CA ILE A 54 -3.58 3.03 -23.33
C ILE A 54 -3.86 2.08 -24.49
N LYS A 55 -5.05 1.51 -24.58
CA LYS A 55 -5.45 0.62 -25.69
C LYS A 55 -5.46 1.36 -27.03
N GLU A 56 -6.00 2.57 -27.07
CA GLU A 56 -5.98 3.44 -28.25
C GLU A 56 -4.53 3.72 -28.69
N LEU A 57 -3.66 4.12 -27.76
CA LEU A 57 -2.25 4.38 -28.05
C LEU A 57 -1.47 3.14 -28.49
N ASN A 58 -1.77 1.96 -27.94
CA ASN A 58 -1.19 0.72 -28.40
C ASN A 58 -1.51 0.45 -29.89
N LEU A 59 -2.74 0.77 -30.33
CA LEU A 59 -3.14 0.65 -31.74
C LEU A 59 -2.48 1.72 -32.59
N GLU A 60 -2.47 2.99 -32.16
CA GLU A 60 -1.88 4.11 -32.91
C GLU A 60 -0.36 3.96 -33.10
N LEU A 61 0.34 3.46 -32.07
CA LEU A 61 1.80 3.36 -32.04
C LEU A 61 2.33 1.97 -32.39
N GLU A 62 1.43 1.03 -32.75
CA GLU A 62 1.76 -0.37 -33.04
C GLU A 62 2.58 -1.01 -31.90
N THR A 63 2.15 -0.80 -30.65
CA THR A 63 2.82 -1.30 -29.43
C THR A 63 1.92 -2.25 -28.64
N ASN A 64 2.47 -2.94 -27.65
CA ASN A 64 1.77 -3.86 -26.77
C ASN A 64 2.18 -3.60 -25.31
N VAL A 65 2.03 -2.35 -24.85
CA VAL A 65 2.29 -2.01 -23.44
C VAL A 65 1.18 -2.61 -22.60
N ALA A 66 1.56 -3.39 -21.59
CA ALA A 66 0.62 -4.05 -20.69
C ALA A 66 0.07 -3.08 -19.64
N ILE A 67 -1.09 -3.43 -19.07
CA ILE A 67 -1.68 -2.72 -17.94
C ILE A 67 -1.70 -3.67 -16.74
N LEU A 68 -1.26 -3.18 -15.59
CA LEU A 68 -1.23 -3.91 -14.33
C LEU A 68 -2.16 -3.21 -13.34
N ALA A 69 -3.20 -3.92 -12.91
CA ALA A 69 -4.07 -3.48 -11.82
C ALA A 69 -3.44 -3.87 -10.47
N ASP A 70 -3.07 -2.86 -9.68
CA ASP A 70 -2.56 -3.06 -8.32
C ASP A 70 -3.69 -2.86 -7.32
N LEU A 71 -4.21 -4.00 -6.79
CA LEU A 71 -5.30 -4.02 -5.82
C LEU A 71 -4.82 -3.57 -4.44
N GLN A 72 -5.74 -2.99 -3.67
CA GLN A 72 -5.40 -2.38 -2.38
C GLN A 72 -5.02 -3.41 -1.30
N GLY A 73 -5.71 -4.54 -1.27
CA GLY A 73 -5.63 -5.49 -0.16
C GLY A 73 -6.15 -4.91 1.18
N PRO A 74 -6.12 -5.72 2.24
CA PRO A 74 -6.41 -5.23 3.58
C PRO A 74 -5.29 -4.29 4.05
N LYS A 75 -5.63 -3.03 4.34
CA LYS A 75 -4.66 -2.05 4.85
C LYS A 75 -4.68 -2.00 6.37
N LEU A 76 -3.59 -2.48 6.98
CA LEU A 76 -3.33 -2.26 8.39
C LEU A 76 -2.70 -0.88 8.56
N ARG A 77 -3.20 -0.06 9.47
CA ARG A 77 -2.71 1.30 9.70
C ARG A 77 -2.71 1.65 11.17
N VAL A 78 -1.79 2.51 11.57
CA VAL A 78 -1.94 3.29 12.80
C VAL A 78 -3.01 4.35 12.62
N GLY A 79 -3.62 4.81 13.70
CA GLY A 79 -4.62 5.88 13.67
C GLY A 79 -4.05 7.28 13.55
N GLU A 80 -4.89 8.24 13.96
CA GLU A 80 -4.46 9.63 14.08
C GLU A 80 -3.45 9.79 15.23
N ILE A 81 -2.43 10.60 14.99
CA ILE A 81 -1.34 10.88 15.93
C ILE A 81 -1.48 12.34 16.40
N GLU A 82 -1.25 12.58 17.68
CA GLU A 82 -1.25 13.91 18.29
C GLU A 82 -0.32 14.86 17.50
N ASN A 83 -0.83 16.05 17.17
CA ASN A 83 -0.13 17.03 16.31
C ASN A 83 0.33 16.45 14.96
N ASN A 84 -0.25 15.35 14.51
CA ASN A 84 0.09 14.61 13.29
C ASN A 84 1.54 14.10 13.22
N LEU A 85 2.32 14.22 14.29
CA LEU A 85 3.72 13.77 14.33
C LEU A 85 4.17 13.52 15.77
N ILE A 86 4.70 12.32 16.02
CA ILE A 86 5.49 12.01 17.23
C ILE A 86 6.82 11.41 16.80
N HIS A 87 7.82 11.50 17.67
CA HIS A 87 9.11 10.87 17.42
C HIS A 87 9.30 9.68 18.36
N LEU A 88 9.53 8.50 17.77
CA LEU A 88 9.82 7.27 18.49
C LEU A 88 11.34 7.07 18.55
N GLU A 89 11.86 6.75 19.73
CA GLU A 89 13.28 6.48 19.93
C GLU A 89 13.52 4.99 20.14
N GLU A 90 14.71 4.53 19.79
CA GLU A 90 15.12 3.15 20.06
C GLU A 90 15.01 2.85 21.56
N GLY A 91 14.38 1.73 21.90
CA GLY A 91 14.15 1.32 23.28
C GLY A 91 12.81 1.79 23.86
N ASP A 92 12.10 2.73 23.23
CA ASP A 92 10.75 3.11 23.67
C ASP A 92 9.81 1.90 23.68
N VAL A 93 8.87 1.89 24.60
CA VAL A 93 7.81 0.87 24.68
C VAL A 93 6.46 1.51 24.34
N ILE A 94 5.85 1.03 23.29
CA ILE A 94 4.57 1.51 22.77
C ILE A 94 3.48 0.49 23.07
N THR A 95 2.32 0.96 23.49
CA THR A 95 1.12 0.13 23.60
C THR A 95 0.22 0.40 22.40
N PHE A 96 -0.01 -0.60 21.56
CA PHE A 96 -1.04 -0.55 20.53
C PHE A 96 -2.36 -0.98 21.12
N VAL A 97 -3.43 -0.25 20.76
CA VAL A 97 -4.81 -0.50 21.20
C VAL A 97 -5.74 -0.62 20.02
N THR A 98 -6.80 -1.43 20.14
CA THR A 98 -7.83 -1.61 19.10
C THR A 98 -9.00 -0.65 19.26
N GLU A 99 -9.10 0.07 20.37
CA GLU A 99 -10.04 1.16 20.55
C GLU A 99 -9.50 2.44 19.91
N LYS A 100 -10.34 3.16 19.15
CA LYS A 100 -9.95 4.41 18.51
C LYS A 100 -9.57 5.47 19.51
N CYS A 101 -8.36 6.01 19.37
CA CYS A 101 -7.84 7.11 20.16
C CYS A 101 -6.91 7.98 19.31
N ILE A 102 -6.59 9.18 19.80
CA ILE A 102 -5.48 9.98 19.29
C ILE A 102 -4.20 9.39 19.86
N GLY A 103 -3.33 8.89 18.96
CA GLY A 103 -2.08 8.23 19.33
C GLY A 103 -1.07 9.21 19.95
N ARG A 104 -0.41 8.75 20.98
CA ARG A 104 0.70 9.41 21.67
C ARG A 104 1.89 8.46 21.79
N LYS A 105 3.00 8.95 22.37
CA LYS A 105 4.23 8.16 22.50
C LYS A 105 4.05 6.84 23.29
N ASP A 106 3.07 6.77 24.16
CA ASP A 106 2.81 5.61 25.03
C ASP A 106 1.69 4.69 24.53
N HIS A 107 0.75 5.20 23.72
CA HIS A 107 -0.34 4.41 23.15
C HIS A 107 -0.74 4.87 21.76
N ILE A 108 -1.01 3.92 20.86
CA ILE A 108 -1.32 4.15 19.44
C ILE A 108 -2.45 3.23 19.02
N TYR A 109 -3.49 3.80 18.38
CA TYR A 109 -4.56 3.00 17.77
C TYR A 109 -4.05 2.20 16.58
N MET A 110 -4.44 0.91 16.54
CA MET A 110 -4.23 -0.01 15.41
C MET A 110 -5.56 -0.34 14.76
N SER A 111 -5.69 -0.08 13.44
CA SER A 111 -6.93 -0.32 12.71
C SER A 111 -7.33 -1.79 12.61
N TYR A 112 -6.39 -2.71 12.78
CA TYR A 112 -6.60 -4.15 12.72
C TYR A 112 -7.09 -4.69 14.06
N GLN A 113 -8.38 -5.06 14.13
CA GLN A 113 -9.03 -5.47 15.39
C GLN A 113 -8.53 -6.81 15.92
N GLU A 114 -8.16 -7.76 15.06
CA GLU A 114 -7.63 -9.06 15.46
C GLU A 114 -6.11 -9.01 15.75
N PHE A 115 -5.48 -7.84 15.63
CA PHE A 115 -4.04 -7.66 15.85
C PHE A 115 -3.54 -8.28 17.16
N PRO A 116 -4.18 -8.04 18.34
CA PRO A 116 -3.70 -8.63 19.59
C PRO A 116 -3.80 -10.15 19.64
N LYS A 117 -4.76 -10.75 18.92
CA LYS A 117 -4.93 -12.20 18.88
C LYS A 117 -3.91 -12.87 17.98
N ASP A 118 -3.60 -12.25 16.84
CA ASP A 118 -2.79 -12.84 15.79
C ASP A 118 -1.30 -12.76 16.10
N VAL A 119 -0.82 -11.63 16.66
CA VAL A 119 0.61 -11.45 16.93
C VAL A 119 1.11 -12.29 18.10
N ASN A 120 2.38 -12.66 18.03
CA ASN A 120 3.08 -13.36 19.11
C ASN A 120 4.30 -12.55 19.59
N ILE A 121 4.74 -12.83 20.80
CA ILE A 121 5.95 -12.21 21.38
C ILE A 121 7.15 -12.52 20.48
N GLY A 122 7.99 -11.52 20.22
CA GLY A 122 9.17 -11.58 19.37
C GLY A 122 8.89 -11.32 17.88
N GLU A 123 7.62 -11.21 17.46
CA GLU A 123 7.29 -10.87 16.07
C GLU A 123 7.51 -9.38 15.78
N ALA A 124 7.89 -9.09 14.53
CA ALA A 124 8.19 -7.73 14.09
C ALA A 124 6.91 -6.99 13.64
N ILE A 125 6.86 -5.71 14.00
CA ILE A 125 5.90 -4.72 13.50
C ILE A 125 6.70 -3.68 12.70
N LEU A 126 6.37 -3.53 11.42
CA LEU A 126 6.98 -2.53 10.53
C LEU A 126 5.97 -1.42 10.25
N ILE A 127 6.38 -0.17 10.41
CA ILE A 127 5.51 1.00 10.14
C ILE A 127 6.20 1.90 9.11
N ASP A 128 5.40 2.56 8.26
CA ASP A 128 5.83 3.46 7.18
C ASP A 128 6.88 2.79 6.28
N ASP A 129 6.48 1.66 5.67
CA ASP A 129 7.31 0.85 4.76
C ASP A 129 8.63 0.35 5.39
N GLY A 130 8.60 0.13 6.72
CA GLY A 130 9.75 -0.40 7.46
C GLY A 130 10.74 0.65 7.95
N LYS A 131 10.44 1.94 7.81
CA LYS A 131 11.25 3.03 8.39
C LYS A 131 11.29 2.96 9.92
N ILE A 132 10.20 2.47 10.53
CA ILE A 132 10.10 2.22 11.96
C ILE A 132 9.89 0.72 12.15
N LYS A 133 10.68 0.11 13.03
CA LYS A 133 10.57 -1.31 13.38
C LYS A 133 10.39 -1.45 14.88
N LEU A 134 9.38 -2.24 15.26
CA LEU A 134 9.17 -2.63 16.64
C LEU A 134 9.16 -4.16 16.75
N GLU A 135 9.34 -4.67 17.95
CA GLU A 135 9.21 -6.08 18.30
C GLU A 135 8.17 -6.23 19.41
N VAL A 136 7.25 -7.17 19.23
CA VAL A 136 6.20 -7.47 20.21
C VAL A 136 6.83 -8.02 21.48
N THR A 137 6.57 -7.35 22.61
CA THR A 137 7.05 -7.80 23.94
C THR A 137 5.93 -8.43 24.78
N GLU A 138 4.68 -8.04 24.53
CA GLU A 138 3.52 -8.54 25.28
C GLU A 138 2.24 -8.41 24.45
N THR A 139 1.32 -9.33 24.61
CA THR A 139 -0.07 -9.22 24.10
C THR A 139 -1.03 -9.81 25.11
N ASN A 140 -2.15 -9.13 25.37
CA ASN A 140 -3.24 -9.68 26.20
C ASN A 140 -4.22 -10.55 25.41
N LYS A 141 -3.95 -10.76 24.09
CA LYS A 141 -4.80 -11.53 23.16
C LYS A 141 -6.23 -11.02 23.03
N LYS A 142 -6.49 -9.78 23.47
CA LYS A 142 -7.83 -9.18 23.46
C LYS A 142 -7.87 -7.86 22.71
N ASP A 143 -7.20 -6.84 23.21
CA ASP A 143 -7.31 -5.45 22.74
C ASP A 143 -6.01 -4.65 22.80
N THR A 144 -4.94 -5.19 23.40
CA THR A 144 -3.68 -4.49 23.58
C THR A 144 -2.46 -5.34 23.19
N VAL A 145 -1.46 -4.68 22.59
CA VAL A 145 -0.14 -5.24 22.29
C VAL A 145 0.92 -4.24 22.73
N ARG A 146 1.91 -4.68 23.51
CA ARG A 146 3.09 -3.88 23.83
C ARG A 146 4.25 -4.28 22.92
N ALA A 147 4.93 -3.29 22.38
CA ALA A 147 6.08 -3.52 21.52
C ALA A 147 7.21 -2.54 21.84
N LYS A 148 8.43 -3.02 21.75
CA LYS A 148 9.65 -2.23 21.94
C LYS A 148 10.14 -1.73 20.57
N VAL A 149 10.48 -0.45 20.50
CA VAL A 149 11.08 0.15 19.30
C VAL A 149 12.51 -0.37 19.14
N ILE A 150 12.79 -0.96 17.97
CA ILE A 150 14.10 -1.45 17.55
C ILE A 150 14.79 -0.41 16.65
N TYR A 151 14.04 0.17 15.71
CA TYR A 151 14.46 1.33 14.91
C TYR A 151 13.36 2.38 15.00
N GLY A 152 13.69 3.53 15.56
CA GLY A 152 12.80 4.66 15.75
C GLY A 152 12.76 5.60 14.54
N GLY A 153 12.00 6.66 14.69
CA GLY A 153 11.85 7.71 13.69
C GLY A 153 10.55 8.49 13.83
N PRO A 154 10.30 9.45 12.92
CA PRO A 154 9.08 10.23 12.92
C PRO A 154 7.88 9.38 12.50
N LEU A 155 6.86 9.31 13.34
CA LEU A 155 5.58 8.64 13.08
C LEU A 155 4.46 9.66 12.90
N SER A 156 3.88 9.70 11.71
CA SER A 156 2.70 10.51 11.41
C SER A 156 1.42 9.67 11.34
N SER A 157 0.26 10.34 11.30
CA SER A 157 -1.06 9.72 11.24
C SER A 157 -1.24 8.80 10.05
N ASN A 158 -2.05 7.77 10.22
CA ASN A 158 -2.54 6.86 9.17
C ASN A 158 -1.44 6.09 8.40
N LYS A 159 -0.26 5.95 8.98
CA LYS A 159 0.83 5.18 8.37
C LYS A 159 0.51 3.69 8.29
N GLY A 160 0.93 3.08 7.18
CA GLY A 160 0.79 1.64 6.93
C GLY A 160 1.58 0.81 7.95
N VAL A 161 1.03 -0.34 8.29
CA VAL A 161 1.66 -1.33 9.17
C VAL A 161 1.80 -2.64 8.42
N ASN A 162 2.97 -3.26 8.50
CA ASN A 162 3.24 -4.59 7.99
C ASN A 162 3.64 -5.52 9.13
N LEU A 163 3.13 -6.73 9.10
CA LEU A 163 3.37 -7.79 10.09
C LEU A 163 4.01 -9.00 9.38
N PRO A 164 5.32 -8.95 9.07
CA PRO A 164 5.95 -9.91 8.16
C PRO A 164 6.00 -11.34 8.69
N ASN A 165 5.94 -11.53 9.99
CA ASN A 165 6.03 -12.84 10.65
C ASN A 165 4.68 -13.35 11.16
N THR A 166 3.63 -12.52 11.12
CA THR A 166 2.31 -12.83 11.69
C THR A 166 1.38 -13.40 10.63
N LYS A 167 0.75 -14.51 10.94
CA LYS A 167 -0.37 -15.02 10.14
C LYS A 167 -1.63 -14.22 10.48
N VAL A 168 -1.92 -13.20 9.68
CA VAL A 168 -3.10 -12.36 9.85
C VAL A 168 -4.39 -13.11 9.51
N SER A 169 -5.43 -12.94 10.32
CA SER A 169 -6.76 -13.56 10.14
C SER A 169 -7.65 -12.81 9.14
N LEU A 170 -7.09 -11.84 8.38
CA LEU A 170 -7.81 -11.12 7.33
C LEU A 170 -7.77 -11.89 6.01
N PRO A 171 -8.85 -11.83 5.21
CA PRO A 171 -8.81 -12.34 3.84
C PRO A 171 -7.80 -11.53 3.01
N CYS A 172 -7.10 -12.20 2.10
CA CYS A 172 -6.12 -11.54 1.21
C CYS A 172 -6.75 -10.49 0.29
N LEU A 173 -8.01 -10.67 -0.07
CA LEU A 173 -8.79 -9.75 -0.90
C LEU A 173 -9.99 -9.24 -0.10
N THR A 174 -10.19 -7.93 -0.12
CA THR A 174 -11.41 -7.31 0.38
C THR A 174 -12.55 -7.45 -0.64
N ALA A 175 -13.79 -7.17 -0.24
CA ALA A 175 -14.92 -7.12 -1.18
C ALA A 175 -14.70 -6.08 -2.29
N GLU A 176 -14.04 -4.98 -1.98
CA GLU A 176 -13.66 -3.96 -2.95
C GLU A 176 -12.57 -4.44 -3.91
N ASP A 177 -11.57 -5.17 -3.43
CA ASP A 177 -10.54 -5.78 -4.28
C ASP A 177 -11.16 -6.76 -5.29
N ILE A 178 -12.12 -7.58 -4.85
CA ILE A 178 -12.85 -8.51 -5.73
C ILE A 178 -13.61 -7.72 -6.80
N SER A 179 -14.33 -6.65 -6.40
CA SER A 179 -15.04 -5.78 -7.34
C SER A 179 -14.10 -5.10 -8.33
N ASN A 180 -12.93 -4.68 -7.88
CA ASN A 180 -11.91 -4.04 -8.73
C ASN A 180 -11.23 -5.05 -9.66
N ALA A 181 -10.98 -6.28 -9.19
CA ALA A 181 -10.44 -7.35 -10.02
C ALA A 181 -11.40 -7.75 -11.14
N VAL A 182 -12.70 -7.91 -10.82
CA VAL A 182 -13.73 -8.18 -11.84
C VAL A 182 -13.77 -7.05 -12.88
N PHE A 183 -13.81 -5.79 -12.43
CA PHE A 183 -13.76 -4.63 -13.31
C PHE A 183 -12.53 -4.64 -14.23
N ALA A 184 -11.34 -4.91 -13.68
CA ALA A 184 -10.10 -4.96 -14.46
C ALA A 184 -10.16 -6.06 -15.55
N LEU A 185 -10.61 -7.27 -15.18
CA LEU A 185 -10.77 -8.39 -16.11
C LEU A 185 -11.79 -8.10 -17.22
N GLU A 186 -12.95 -7.50 -16.91
CA GLU A 186 -13.96 -7.09 -17.89
C GLU A 186 -13.41 -6.08 -18.90
N HIS A 187 -12.41 -5.30 -18.49
CA HIS A 187 -11.75 -4.32 -19.34
C HIS A 187 -10.38 -4.78 -19.87
N GLY A 188 -10.06 -6.07 -19.82
CA GLY A 188 -8.90 -6.66 -20.45
C GLY A 188 -7.56 -6.22 -19.84
N VAL A 189 -7.53 -6.11 -18.50
CA VAL A 189 -6.34 -5.80 -17.69
C VAL A 189 -5.91 -7.04 -16.94
#